data_b3d6f8b44f38d877fa88eb0c0b180066
#
_entry.id   b3d6f8b44f38d877fa88eb0c0b180066
#
_cell.length_a   1.000
_cell.length_b   1.000
_cell.length_c   1.000
_cell.angle_alpha   90.00
_cell.angle_beta   90.00
_cell.angle_gamma   90.00
#
_symmetry.space_group_name_H-M   'P 1'
#
loop_
_entity.id
_entity.type
_entity.pdbx_description
1 polymer ?
#
loop_
_entity_poly.entity_id
_entity_poly.type
_entity_poly.pdbx_seq_one_letter_code
_entity_poly.pdbx_strand_id
1 'polypeptide(L)'
;MKPGILGAVFMAVTVTVTLACSAAHAQTVKNSDLATQSAVADYNAGNFGAARSEFLRAAKKGSRLAEFNYAMMLVNGEGGPADVDEGKKWLRKAADADMTQAQYVYGKMFDDGEFVERDPVEAHRWFLRAANQGHVQAQLALANQFLDGRGTPRDNAQAFVWYKKAAEGGDMTAQYVAGSFYERGGDGVQKNINVARAYYAAAAAQGDPAAKLKYQQLSAELARERPQ
;
A
#
# COMPACT_ATOMS: atom_id res chain seq x y z
N MET A 1 -12.58 -13.39 18.37
CA MET A 1 -12.69 -12.42 17.26
C MET A 1 -11.29 -12.21 16.73
N LYS A 2 -11.04 -12.53 15.45
CA LYS A 2 -9.76 -12.19 14.82
C LYS A 2 -9.72 -10.66 14.64
N PRO A 3 -8.61 -9.96 14.93
CA PRO A 3 -8.51 -8.55 14.62
C PRO A 3 -8.65 -8.40 13.09
N GLY A 4 -9.57 -7.56 12.65
CA GLY A 4 -9.76 -7.26 11.23
C GLY A 4 -8.46 -6.72 10.63
N ILE A 5 -8.25 -7.02 9.35
CA ILE A 5 -7.03 -6.67 8.60
C ILE A 5 -6.75 -5.15 8.61
N LEU A 6 -7.77 -4.35 8.85
CA LEU A 6 -7.67 -2.88 8.98
C LEU A 6 -6.97 -2.41 10.28
N GLY A 7 -6.86 -3.24 11.30
CA GLY A 7 -6.18 -2.89 12.56
C GLY A 7 -4.65 -2.70 12.45
N ALA A 8 -4.03 -3.15 11.35
CA ALA A 8 -2.58 -3.09 11.16
C ALA A 8 -2.10 -1.91 10.30
N VAL A 9 -2.99 -1.03 9.79
CA VAL A 9 -2.64 0.01 8.82
C VAL A 9 -2.30 1.37 9.46
N PHE A 10 -2.18 1.45 10.77
CA PHE A 10 -1.79 2.69 11.44
C PHE A 10 -0.27 2.92 11.33
N MET A 11 0.21 3.31 10.15
CA MET A 11 1.52 3.93 10.00
C MET A 11 1.35 5.44 10.03
N ALA A 12 2.05 6.09 10.96
CA ALA A 12 2.19 7.54 10.98
C ALA A 12 2.87 8.00 9.68
N VAL A 13 2.08 8.47 8.72
CA VAL A 13 2.60 9.06 7.49
C VAL A 13 3.06 10.48 7.82
N THR A 14 4.37 10.67 7.96
CA THR A 14 4.99 12.01 7.99
C THR A 14 5.04 12.55 6.56
N VAL A 15 4.24 13.56 6.26
CA VAL A 15 4.20 14.24 4.96
C VAL A 15 5.14 15.43 4.96
N THR A 16 6.17 15.39 4.13
CA THR A 16 6.92 16.59 3.73
C THR A 16 6.18 17.27 2.56
N VAL A 17 5.62 18.43 2.81
CA VAL A 17 4.87 19.23 1.82
C VAL A 17 5.80 20.24 1.15
N THR A 18 5.90 20.17 -0.19
CA THR A 18 6.50 21.22 -1.02
C THR A 18 5.43 22.22 -1.48
N LEU A 19 5.74 23.52 -1.27
CA LEU A 19 4.83 24.66 -1.43
C LEU A 19 4.69 25.13 -2.90
N ALA A 20 3.45 25.43 -3.32
CA ALA A 20 3.08 26.61 -4.09
C ALA A 20 1.55 26.82 -4.08
N CYS A 21 1.04 27.69 -3.20
CA CYS A 21 -0.36 28.16 -3.24
C CYS A 21 -0.51 29.50 -2.51
N SER A 22 -1.57 30.29 -2.84
CA SER A 22 -1.81 31.64 -2.32
C SER A 22 -1.86 31.66 -0.77
N ALA A 23 -1.48 32.81 -0.14
CA ALA A 23 -1.30 32.95 1.30
C ALA A 23 -2.53 32.51 2.15
N ALA A 24 -3.74 32.73 1.68
CA ALA A 24 -4.96 32.31 2.38
C ALA A 24 -5.15 30.80 2.38
N HIS A 25 -4.84 30.14 1.25
CA HIS A 25 -4.89 28.67 1.15
C HIS A 25 -3.77 28.02 1.96
N ALA A 26 -2.57 28.62 1.96
CA ALA A 26 -1.44 28.20 2.78
C ALA A 26 -1.73 28.29 4.28
N GLN A 27 -2.49 29.30 4.72
CA GLN A 27 -2.87 29.45 6.13
C GLN A 27 -3.92 28.39 6.55
N THR A 28 -4.86 28.06 5.67
CA THR A 28 -5.87 27.02 5.93
C THR A 28 -5.24 25.63 5.97
N VAL A 29 -4.30 25.34 5.07
CA VAL A 29 -3.52 24.10 5.04
C VAL A 29 -2.65 24.00 6.29
N LYS A 30 -1.91 25.04 6.70
CA LYS A 30 -1.14 25.03 7.93
C LYS A 30 -2.00 24.76 9.18
N ASN A 31 -3.18 25.36 9.28
CA ASN A 31 -4.07 25.16 10.40
C ASN A 31 -4.70 23.74 10.43
N SER A 32 -4.98 23.15 9.25
CA SER A 32 -5.47 21.78 9.16
C SER A 32 -4.36 20.78 9.52
N ASP A 33 -3.12 21.06 9.13
CA ASP A 33 -1.97 20.21 9.43
C ASP A 33 -1.64 20.21 10.93
N LEU A 34 -1.67 21.38 11.58
CA LEU A 34 -1.47 21.49 13.03
C LEU A 34 -2.57 20.75 13.82
N ALA A 35 -3.84 20.91 13.43
CA ALA A 35 -4.95 20.19 14.06
C ALA A 35 -4.84 18.67 13.85
N THR A 36 -4.36 18.25 12.67
CA THR A 36 -4.12 16.84 12.39
C THR A 36 -2.95 16.28 13.21
N GLN A 37 -1.87 17.05 13.39
CA GLN A 37 -0.73 16.67 14.24
C GLN A 37 -1.14 16.51 15.71
N SER A 38 -1.95 17.43 16.26
CA SER A 38 -2.51 17.31 17.60
C SER A 38 -3.33 16.03 17.74
N ALA A 39 -4.23 15.75 16.79
CA ALA A 39 -5.04 14.55 16.80
C ALA A 39 -4.20 13.24 16.73
N VAL A 40 -3.10 13.25 15.96
CA VAL A 40 -2.14 12.12 15.91
C VAL A 40 -1.43 11.95 17.26
N ALA A 41 -1.04 13.05 17.92
CA ALA A 41 -0.42 12.99 19.24
C ALA A 41 -1.36 12.41 20.30
N ASP A 42 -2.63 12.86 20.32
CA ASP A 42 -3.66 12.30 21.20
C ASP A 42 -3.92 10.82 20.91
N TYR A 43 -3.98 10.44 19.65
CA TYR A 43 -4.14 9.03 19.27
C TYR A 43 -2.99 8.17 19.81
N ASN A 44 -1.74 8.61 19.60
CA ASN A 44 -0.55 7.91 20.10
C ASN A 44 -0.45 7.84 21.63
N ALA A 45 -1.05 8.82 22.30
CA ALA A 45 -1.17 8.84 23.77
C ALA A 45 -2.32 7.97 24.31
N GLY A 46 -3.13 7.35 23.43
CA GLY A 46 -4.30 6.56 23.82
C GLY A 46 -5.56 7.40 24.11
N ASN A 47 -5.51 8.71 23.89
CA ASN A 47 -6.63 9.63 24.08
C ASN A 47 -7.61 9.58 22.91
N PHE A 48 -8.12 8.39 22.58
CA PHE A 48 -8.88 8.13 21.36
C PHE A 48 -10.12 9.02 21.22
N GLY A 49 -10.82 9.38 22.30
CA GLY A 49 -11.98 10.27 22.25
C GLY A 49 -11.62 11.69 21.81
N ALA A 50 -10.51 12.23 22.32
CA ALA A 50 -9.99 13.54 21.90
C ALA A 50 -9.52 13.48 20.45
N ALA A 51 -8.70 12.48 20.10
CA ALA A 51 -8.20 12.26 18.76
C ALA A 51 -9.33 12.19 17.71
N ARG A 52 -10.37 11.38 17.97
CA ARG A 52 -11.53 11.24 17.08
C ARG A 52 -12.25 12.57 16.84
N SER A 53 -12.43 13.36 17.89
CA SER A 53 -13.07 14.68 17.81
C SER A 53 -12.23 15.68 17.01
N GLU A 54 -10.90 15.65 17.18
CA GLU A 54 -9.97 16.54 16.47
C GLU A 54 -9.82 16.13 15.02
N PHE A 55 -9.72 14.83 14.72
CA PHE A 55 -9.71 14.35 13.33
C PHE A 55 -10.99 14.73 12.61
N LEU A 56 -12.17 14.59 13.22
CA LEU A 56 -13.42 15.05 12.61
C LEU A 56 -13.38 16.55 12.29
N ARG A 57 -12.86 17.37 13.21
CA ARG A 57 -12.75 18.83 13.04
C ARG A 57 -11.82 19.18 11.88
N ALA A 58 -10.67 18.50 11.76
CA ALA A 58 -9.72 18.69 10.67
C ALA A 58 -10.25 18.14 9.34
N ALA A 59 -10.92 17.00 9.35
CA ALA A 59 -11.56 16.39 8.19
C ALA A 59 -12.66 17.29 7.58
N LYS A 60 -13.47 17.93 8.41
CA LYS A 60 -14.46 18.93 7.97
C LYS A 60 -13.83 20.17 7.33
N LYS A 61 -12.55 20.43 7.62
CA LYS A 61 -11.75 21.52 7.00
C LYS A 61 -10.98 21.05 5.75
N GLY A 62 -11.16 19.79 5.32
CA GLY A 62 -10.57 19.24 4.12
C GLY A 62 -9.17 18.64 4.26
N SER A 63 -8.73 18.35 5.49
CA SER A 63 -7.50 17.55 5.68
C SER A 63 -7.74 16.11 5.28
N ARG A 64 -7.16 15.68 4.15
CA ARG A 64 -7.27 14.30 3.66
C ARG A 64 -6.73 13.26 4.65
N LEU A 65 -5.64 13.60 5.33
CA LEU A 65 -5.08 12.75 6.38
C LEU A 65 -6.05 12.58 7.55
N ALA A 66 -6.73 13.67 7.94
CA ALA A 66 -7.72 13.61 9.00
C ALA A 66 -9.00 12.86 8.55
N GLU A 67 -9.43 13.00 7.29
CA GLU A 67 -10.53 12.23 6.71
C GLU A 67 -10.25 10.72 6.78
N PHE A 68 -9.03 10.32 6.40
CA PHE A 68 -8.61 8.92 6.47
C PHE A 68 -8.56 8.41 7.92
N ASN A 69 -7.88 9.12 8.82
CA ASN A 69 -7.74 8.70 10.20
C ASN A 69 -9.10 8.65 10.92
N TYR A 70 -9.95 9.63 10.68
CA TYR A 70 -11.31 9.64 11.22
C TYR A 70 -12.14 8.45 10.71
N ALA A 71 -12.02 8.14 9.40
CA ALA A 71 -12.65 6.96 8.81
C ALA A 71 -12.21 5.66 9.49
N MET A 72 -10.90 5.50 9.72
CA MET A 72 -10.35 4.31 10.37
C MET A 72 -10.83 4.20 11.83
N MET A 73 -10.86 5.30 12.57
CA MET A 73 -11.38 5.31 13.94
C MET A 73 -12.87 4.97 14.01
N LEU A 74 -13.67 5.41 13.01
CA LEU A 74 -15.08 5.04 12.90
C LEU A 74 -15.26 3.53 12.65
N VAL A 75 -14.50 2.98 11.72
CA VAL A 75 -14.58 1.56 11.38
C VAL A 75 -14.17 0.67 12.55
N ASN A 76 -13.10 1.06 13.26
CA ASN A 76 -12.56 0.29 14.38
C ASN A 76 -13.31 0.52 15.71
N GLY A 77 -14.17 1.54 15.79
CA GLY A 77 -14.82 1.92 17.05
C GLY A 77 -13.87 2.57 18.07
N GLU A 78 -12.80 3.21 17.59
CA GLU A 78 -11.83 3.87 18.43
C GLU A 78 -12.33 5.26 18.85
N GLY A 79 -12.28 5.54 20.16
CA GLY A 79 -12.77 6.80 20.72
C GLY A 79 -14.28 6.99 20.73
N GLY A 80 -15.04 5.91 20.48
CA GLY A 80 -16.51 5.88 20.51
C GLY A 80 -17.07 4.67 19.77
N PRO A 81 -18.39 4.54 19.66
CA PRO A 81 -19.01 3.43 18.94
C PRO A 81 -18.53 3.35 17.50
N ALA A 82 -18.37 2.12 17.00
CA ALA A 82 -18.09 1.90 15.60
C ALA A 82 -19.26 2.38 14.71
N ASP A 83 -18.91 3.03 13.62
CA ASP A 83 -19.84 3.44 12.57
C ASP A 83 -19.19 3.17 11.22
N VAL A 84 -19.36 1.95 10.75
CA VAL A 84 -18.73 1.47 9.51
C VAL A 84 -19.25 2.23 8.29
N ASP A 85 -20.56 2.54 8.27
CA ASP A 85 -21.16 3.22 7.12
C ASP A 85 -20.68 4.66 6.97
N GLU A 86 -20.56 5.38 8.05
CA GLU A 86 -19.98 6.72 8.04
C GLU A 86 -18.47 6.67 7.77
N GLY A 87 -17.78 5.68 8.34
CA GLY A 87 -16.36 5.44 8.08
C GLY A 87 -16.06 5.21 6.59
N LYS A 88 -16.86 4.40 5.90
CA LYS A 88 -16.76 4.19 4.45
C LYS A 88 -16.92 5.49 3.65
N LYS A 89 -17.84 6.36 4.05
CA LYS A 89 -18.04 7.65 3.35
C LYS A 89 -16.81 8.55 3.48
N TRP A 90 -16.24 8.65 4.67
CA TRP A 90 -15.02 9.44 4.89
C TRP A 90 -13.80 8.83 4.20
N LEU A 91 -13.66 7.50 4.24
CA LEU A 91 -12.59 6.81 3.53
C LEU A 91 -12.67 7.03 2.03
N ARG A 92 -13.88 6.88 1.45
CA ARG A 92 -14.11 7.18 0.04
C ARG A 92 -13.76 8.63 -0.31
N LYS A 93 -14.19 9.58 0.52
CA LYS A 93 -13.88 11.00 0.33
C LYS A 93 -12.37 11.26 0.27
N ALA A 94 -11.59 10.67 1.18
CA ALA A 94 -10.13 10.76 1.17
C ALA A 94 -9.52 10.10 -0.07
N ALA A 95 -10.06 8.94 -0.50
CA ALA A 95 -9.61 8.23 -1.70
C ALA A 95 -9.92 9.01 -3.00
N ASP A 96 -11.10 9.62 -3.09
CA ASP A 96 -11.50 10.48 -4.21
C ASP A 96 -10.65 11.77 -4.28
N ALA A 97 -10.18 12.26 -3.13
CA ALA A 97 -9.24 13.37 -3.01
C ALA A 97 -7.77 12.98 -3.27
N ASP A 98 -7.52 11.83 -3.92
CA ASP A 98 -6.21 11.29 -4.29
C ASP A 98 -5.27 11.01 -3.10
N MET A 99 -5.81 10.67 -1.94
CA MET A 99 -4.98 10.14 -0.87
C MET A 99 -4.63 8.67 -1.16
N THR A 100 -3.38 8.43 -1.50
CA THR A 100 -2.86 7.13 -1.96
C THR A 100 -3.17 5.99 -0.98
N GLN A 101 -2.97 6.22 0.31
CA GLN A 101 -3.26 5.23 1.36
C GLN A 101 -4.77 4.93 1.44
N ALA A 102 -5.63 5.95 1.33
CA ALA A 102 -7.07 5.76 1.33
C ALA A 102 -7.55 4.98 0.10
N GLN A 103 -6.97 5.23 -1.07
CA GLN A 103 -7.25 4.47 -2.29
C GLN A 103 -6.90 2.98 -2.13
N TYR A 104 -5.73 2.68 -1.56
CA TYR A 104 -5.32 1.31 -1.29
C TYR A 104 -6.27 0.62 -0.32
N VAL A 105 -6.59 1.25 0.81
CA VAL A 105 -7.49 0.67 1.83
C VAL A 105 -8.89 0.46 1.28
N TYR A 106 -9.40 1.44 0.52
CA TYR A 106 -10.72 1.34 -0.09
C TYR A 106 -10.78 0.22 -1.15
N GLY A 107 -9.75 0.08 -1.97
CA GLY A 107 -9.60 -1.04 -2.89
C GLY A 107 -9.55 -2.40 -2.18
N LYS A 108 -8.84 -2.46 -1.05
CA LYS A 108 -8.74 -3.69 -0.25
C LYS A 108 -10.08 -4.11 0.36
N MET A 109 -10.93 -3.16 0.76
CA MET A 109 -12.29 -3.47 1.21
C MET A 109 -13.08 -4.25 0.15
N PHE A 110 -13.01 -3.83 -1.11
CA PHE A 110 -13.66 -4.54 -2.23
C PHE A 110 -12.98 -5.87 -2.57
N ASP A 111 -11.67 -5.95 -2.46
CA ASP A 111 -10.94 -7.19 -2.76
C ASP A 111 -11.24 -8.29 -1.74
N ASP A 112 -11.29 -7.93 -0.46
CA ASP A 112 -11.56 -8.86 0.64
C ASP A 112 -13.07 -9.10 0.85
N GLY A 113 -13.92 -8.16 0.41
CA GLY A 113 -15.36 -8.15 0.74
C GLY A 113 -15.61 -7.77 2.19
N GLU A 114 -14.72 -6.98 2.81
CA GLU A 114 -14.87 -6.53 4.19
C GLU A 114 -15.68 -5.23 4.23
N PHE A 115 -16.83 -5.26 4.91
CA PHE A 115 -17.80 -4.16 5.03
C PHE A 115 -18.51 -3.72 3.73
N VAL A 116 -18.18 -4.33 2.61
CA VAL A 116 -18.80 -4.14 1.30
C VAL A 116 -18.94 -5.48 0.60
N GLU A 117 -19.83 -5.59 -0.37
CA GLU A 117 -19.84 -6.74 -1.25
C GLU A 117 -18.50 -6.82 -2.02
N ARG A 118 -17.97 -8.03 -2.11
CA ARG A 118 -16.70 -8.26 -2.80
C ARG A 118 -16.83 -7.92 -4.29
N ASP A 119 -16.01 -6.98 -4.75
CA ASP A 119 -15.93 -6.57 -6.15
C ASP A 119 -14.46 -6.43 -6.58
N PRO A 120 -13.85 -7.50 -7.12
CA PRO A 120 -12.47 -7.44 -7.57
C PRO A 120 -12.21 -6.46 -8.72
N VAL A 121 -13.24 -6.11 -9.51
CA VAL A 121 -13.10 -5.13 -10.60
C VAL A 121 -13.00 -3.72 -10.02
N GLU A 122 -13.84 -3.40 -9.04
CA GLU A 122 -13.74 -2.11 -8.34
C GLU A 122 -12.42 -2.02 -7.53
N ALA A 123 -12.02 -3.12 -6.87
CA ALA A 123 -10.73 -3.20 -6.19
C ALA A 123 -9.56 -2.91 -7.15
N HIS A 124 -9.59 -3.47 -8.36
CA HIS A 124 -8.58 -3.23 -9.40
C HIS A 124 -8.45 -1.74 -9.73
N ARG A 125 -9.57 -1.04 -9.89
CA ARG A 125 -9.57 0.40 -10.20
C ARG A 125 -8.89 1.22 -9.11
N TRP A 126 -9.20 0.93 -7.85
CA TRP A 126 -8.62 1.64 -6.71
C TRP A 126 -7.15 1.30 -6.50
N PHE A 127 -6.77 0.02 -6.63
CA PHE A 127 -5.36 -0.37 -6.58
C PHE A 127 -4.56 0.29 -7.70
N LEU A 128 -5.10 0.39 -8.92
CA LEU A 128 -4.43 1.04 -10.04
C LEU A 128 -4.15 2.53 -9.76
N ARG A 129 -5.12 3.24 -9.16
CA ARG A 129 -4.92 4.64 -8.75
C ARG A 129 -3.78 4.76 -7.72
N ALA A 130 -3.81 3.95 -6.67
CA ALA A 130 -2.78 3.96 -5.63
C ALA A 130 -1.39 3.53 -6.16
N ALA A 131 -1.35 2.48 -6.97
CA ALA A 131 -0.11 1.93 -7.54
C ALA A 131 0.59 2.90 -8.49
N ASN A 132 -0.18 3.65 -9.28
CA ASN A 132 0.35 4.71 -10.15
C ASN A 132 0.97 5.86 -9.35
N GLN A 133 0.57 6.05 -8.11
CA GLN A 133 1.18 7.00 -7.17
C GLN A 133 2.36 6.38 -6.37
N GLY A 134 2.77 5.17 -6.71
CA GLY A 134 3.91 4.50 -6.08
C GLY A 134 3.60 3.73 -4.80
N HIS A 135 2.32 3.46 -4.47
CA HIS A 135 1.99 2.67 -3.29
C HIS A 135 2.39 1.20 -3.48
N VAL A 136 3.42 0.76 -2.78
CA VAL A 136 4.06 -0.55 -2.97
C VAL A 136 3.08 -1.70 -2.78
N GLN A 137 2.24 -1.66 -1.73
CA GLN A 137 1.27 -2.72 -1.48
C GLN A 137 0.15 -2.77 -2.53
N ALA A 138 -0.22 -1.61 -3.12
CA ALA A 138 -1.15 -1.58 -4.24
C ALA A 138 -0.53 -2.13 -5.53
N GLN A 139 0.76 -1.87 -5.75
CA GLN A 139 1.52 -2.47 -6.87
C GLN A 139 1.58 -3.99 -6.74
N LEU A 140 1.84 -4.51 -5.53
CA LEU A 140 1.82 -5.94 -5.24
C LEU A 140 0.42 -6.54 -5.45
N ALA A 141 -0.63 -5.87 -4.98
CA ALA A 141 -2.01 -6.31 -5.17
C ALA A 141 -2.39 -6.41 -6.65
N LEU A 142 -2.03 -5.41 -7.46
CA LEU A 142 -2.23 -5.44 -8.91
C LEU A 142 -1.46 -6.58 -9.57
N ALA A 143 -0.21 -6.80 -9.19
CA ALA A 143 0.59 -7.89 -9.73
C ALA A 143 -0.09 -9.24 -9.50
N ASN A 144 -0.60 -9.48 -8.29
CA ASN A 144 -1.38 -10.66 -7.95
C ASN A 144 -2.68 -10.75 -8.76
N GLN A 145 -3.40 -9.64 -8.92
CA GLN A 145 -4.64 -9.62 -9.70
C GLN A 145 -4.41 -9.99 -11.17
N PHE A 146 -3.35 -9.48 -11.81
CA PHE A 146 -2.98 -9.86 -13.16
C PHE A 146 -2.50 -11.32 -13.26
N LEU A 147 -1.79 -11.82 -12.24
CA LEU A 147 -1.33 -13.22 -12.22
C LEU A 147 -2.50 -14.21 -12.10
N ASP A 148 -3.49 -13.88 -11.27
CA ASP A 148 -4.64 -14.74 -10.98
C ASP A 148 -5.81 -14.54 -11.95
N GLY A 149 -5.84 -13.43 -12.71
CA GLY A 149 -7.00 -13.03 -13.51
C GLY A 149 -8.18 -12.58 -12.66
N ARG A 150 -7.90 -11.93 -11.52
CA ARG A 150 -8.90 -11.51 -10.55
C ARG A 150 -9.23 -10.01 -10.69
N GLY A 151 -10.45 -9.69 -11.10
CA GLY A 151 -10.88 -8.32 -11.38
C GLY A 151 -10.33 -7.74 -12.69
N THR A 152 -9.46 -8.46 -13.37
CA THR A 152 -8.87 -8.14 -14.67
C THR A 152 -8.54 -9.44 -15.39
N PRO A 153 -8.45 -9.49 -16.72
CA PRO A 153 -7.95 -10.66 -17.43
C PRO A 153 -6.53 -11.01 -16.97
N ARG A 154 -6.25 -12.32 -16.91
CA ARG A 154 -4.90 -12.80 -16.58
C ARG A 154 -3.87 -12.30 -17.59
N ASP A 155 -2.79 -11.72 -17.09
CA ASP A 155 -1.69 -11.19 -17.90
C ASP A 155 -0.36 -11.26 -17.13
N ASN A 156 0.45 -12.27 -17.42
CA ASN A 156 1.73 -12.48 -16.76
C ASN A 156 2.73 -11.34 -17.03
N ALA A 157 2.67 -10.72 -18.21
CA ALA A 157 3.56 -9.61 -18.56
C ALA A 157 3.23 -8.37 -17.71
N GLN A 158 1.93 -8.04 -17.54
CA GLN A 158 1.50 -6.98 -16.64
C GLN A 158 1.80 -7.33 -15.18
N ALA A 159 1.58 -8.59 -14.77
CA ALA A 159 1.96 -9.04 -13.42
C ALA A 159 3.44 -8.77 -13.15
N PHE A 160 4.33 -9.13 -14.08
CA PHE A 160 5.76 -8.85 -13.95
C PHE A 160 6.07 -7.35 -13.82
N VAL A 161 5.44 -6.51 -14.66
CA VAL A 161 5.66 -5.05 -14.58
C VAL A 161 5.35 -4.51 -13.19
N TRP A 162 4.25 -4.94 -12.58
CA TRP A 162 3.85 -4.48 -11.26
C TRP A 162 4.67 -5.13 -10.14
N TYR A 163 5.03 -6.43 -10.22
CA TYR A 163 5.97 -7.03 -9.29
C TYR A 163 7.32 -6.33 -9.31
N LYS A 164 7.84 -5.98 -10.49
CA LYS A 164 9.10 -5.26 -10.61
C LYS A 164 9.03 -3.90 -9.91
N LYS A 165 7.95 -3.13 -10.11
CA LYS A 165 7.76 -1.84 -9.41
C LYS A 165 7.69 -2.02 -7.89
N ALA A 166 6.94 -3.00 -7.40
CA ALA A 166 6.85 -3.28 -5.97
C ALA A 166 8.20 -3.74 -5.39
N ALA A 167 8.97 -4.53 -6.14
CA ALA A 167 10.31 -4.96 -5.78
C ALA A 167 11.29 -3.79 -5.70
N GLU A 168 11.24 -2.85 -6.65
CA GLU A 168 11.98 -1.59 -6.63
C GLU A 168 11.57 -0.71 -5.45
N GLY A 169 10.31 -0.79 -5.01
CA GLY A 169 9.79 -0.19 -3.79
C GLY A 169 10.20 -0.91 -2.49
N GLY A 170 10.95 -2.00 -2.59
CA GLY A 170 11.50 -2.72 -1.45
C GLY A 170 10.66 -3.88 -0.94
N ASP A 171 9.52 -4.23 -1.57
CA ASP A 171 8.71 -5.36 -1.12
C ASP A 171 9.44 -6.69 -1.30
N MET A 172 9.59 -7.42 -0.19
CA MET A 172 10.35 -8.67 -0.13
C MET A 172 9.74 -9.76 -1.02
N THR A 173 8.42 -9.90 -1.01
CA THR A 173 7.70 -10.89 -1.82
C THR A 173 7.84 -10.57 -3.30
N ALA A 174 7.68 -9.30 -3.66
CA ALA A 174 7.84 -8.84 -5.03
C ALA A 174 9.29 -9.04 -5.54
N GLN A 175 10.29 -8.82 -4.69
CA GLN A 175 11.69 -9.11 -5.03
C GLN A 175 11.89 -10.59 -5.36
N TYR A 176 11.37 -11.51 -4.53
CA TYR A 176 11.44 -12.93 -4.81
C TYR A 176 10.77 -13.27 -6.15
N VAL A 177 9.56 -12.79 -6.37
CA VAL A 177 8.78 -13.08 -7.59
C VAL A 177 9.44 -12.48 -8.83
N ALA A 178 9.92 -11.23 -8.78
CA ALA A 178 10.67 -10.62 -9.87
C ALA A 178 11.94 -11.43 -10.21
N GLY A 179 12.65 -11.92 -9.20
CA GLY A 179 13.77 -12.84 -9.37
C GLY A 179 13.37 -14.09 -10.14
N SER A 180 12.22 -14.70 -9.81
CA SER A 180 11.73 -15.90 -10.48
C SER A 180 11.35 -15.68 -11.96
N PHE A 181 10.81 -14.49 -12.30
CA PHE A 181 10.56 -14.12 -13.70
C PHE A 181 11.86 -14.01 -14.49
N TYR A 182 12.90 -13.37 -13.94
CA TYR A 182 14.20 -13.29 -14.61
C TYR A 182 14.94 -14.63 -14.68
N GLU A 183 14.78 -15.52 -13.68
CA GLU A 183 15.35 -16.88 -13.69
C GLU A 183 14.73 -17.73 -14.79
N ARG A 184 13.42 -17.71 -14.92
CA ARG A 184 12.66 -18.51 -15.89
C ARG A 184 12.75 -17.92 -17.31
N GLY A 185 12.55 -16.61 -17.43
CA GLY A 185 12.27 -15.92 -18.68
C GLY A 185 10.82 -16.18 -19.17
N GLY A 186 10.48 -15.71 -20.37
CA GLY A 186 9.13 -15.80 -20.93
C GLY A 186 8.22 -14.65 -20.49
N ASP A 187 6.98 -14.62 -20.98
CA ASP A 187 6.00 -13.58 -20.67
C ASP A 187 6.52 -12.14 -20.95
N GLY A 188 7.32 -11.96 -22.00
CA GLY A 188 7.98 -10.68 -22.32
C GLY A 188 9.22 -10.37 -21.50
N VAL A 189 9.65 -11.25 -20.60
CA VAL A 189 10.85 -11.10 -19.77
C VAL A 189 12.01 -11.88 -20.35
N GLN A 190 13.11 -11.20 -20.63
CA GLN A 190 14.34 -11.86 -21.05
C GLN A 190 14.99 -12.55 -19.85
N LYS A 191 15.29 -13.86 -19.98
CA LYS A 191 16.02 -14.61 -18.95
C LYS A 191 17.35 -13.93 -18.62
N ASN A 192 17.59 -13.69 -17.33
CA ASN A 192 18.83 -13.08 -16.86
C ASN A 192 19.15 -13.56 -15.42
N ILE A 193 20.04 -14.53 -15.33
CA ILE A 193 20.41 -15.18 -14.06
C ILE A 193 21.10 -14.20 -13.10
N ASN A 194 21.88 -13.24 -13.61
CA ASN A 194 22.54 -12.25 -12.76
C ASN A 194 21.52 -11.30 -12.11
N VAL A 195 20.52 -10.85 -12.88
CA VAL A 195 19.43 -10.03 -12.36
C VAL A 195 18.54 -10.81 -11.39
N ALA A 196 18.22 -12.08 -11.72
CA ALA A 196 17.47 -12.96 -10.81
C ALA A 196 18.18 -13.10 -9.47
N ARG A 197 19.48 -13.36 -9.50
CA ARG A 197 20.32 -13.49 -8.30
C ARG A 197 20.34 -12.21 -7.47
N ALA A 198 20.39 -11.03 -8.10
CA ALA A 198 20.35 -9.74 -7.40
C ALA A 198 19.03 -9.54 -6.66
N TYR A 199 17.89 -9.85 -7.29
CA TYR A 199 16.58 -9.80 -6.65
C TYR A 199 16.44 -10.80 -5.50
N TYR A 200 16.91 -12.04 -5.67
CA TYR A 200 16.93 -13.02 -4.58
C TYR A 200 17.85 -12.60 -3.42
N ALA A 201 18.98 -11.96 -3.73
CA ALA A 201 19.85 -11.41 -2.69
C ALA A 201 19.15 -10.32 -1.87
N ALA A 202 18.40 -9.43 -2.53
CA ALA A 202 17.65 -8.37 -1.87
C ALA A 202 16.56 -8.93 -0.96
N ALA A 203 15.76 -9.91 -1.42
CA ALA A 203 14.75 -10.57 -0.59
C ALA A 203 15.39 -11.37 0.56
N ALA A 204 16.50 -12.07 0.33
CA ALA A 204 17.24 -12.81 1.34
C ALA A 204 17.80 -11.90 2.44
N ALA A 205 18.24 -10.70 2.08
CA ALA A 205 18.72 -9.70 3.05
C ALA A 205 17.61 -9.20 3.98
N GLN A 206 16.35 -9.28 3.54
CA GLN A 206 15.16 -9.00 4.35
C GLN A 206 14.69 -10.22 5.17
N GLY A 207 15.35 -11.37 5.04
CA GLY A 207 15.05 -12.56 5.82
C GLY A 207 14.27 -13.65 5.11
N ASP A 208 14.03 -13.55 3.79
CA ASP A 208 13.33 -14.59 3.02
C ASP A 208 14.23 -15.84 2.87
N PRO A 209 13.86 -16.99 3.47
CA PRO A 209 14.69 -18.20 3.41
C PRO A 209 14.69 -18.85 2.03
N ALA A 210 13.60 -18.74 1.26
CA ALA A 210 13.51 -19.29 -0.07
C ALA A 210 14.38 -18.50 -1.06
N ALA A 211 14.37 -17.17 -0.94
CA ALA A 211 15.27 -16.30 -1.69
C ALA A 211 16.74 -16.57 -1.38
N LYS A 212 17.08 -16.80 -0.10
CA LYS A 212 18.44 -17.17 0.32
C LYS A 212 18.91 -18.45 -0.37
N LEU A 213 18.06 -19.48 -0.40
CA LEU A 213 18.36 -20.74 -1.08
C LEU A 213 18.57 -20.53 -2.58
N LYS A 214 17.68 -19.81 -3.23
CA LYS A 214 17.76 -19.48 -4.65
C LYS A 214 19.04 -18.68 -4.98
N TYR A 215 19.38 -17.69 -4.19
CA TYR A 215 20.61 -16.93 -4.33
C TYR A 215 21.86 -17.82 -4.26
N GLN A 216 21.91 -18.76 -3.31
CA GLN A 216 23.01 -19.69 -3.15
C GLN A 216 23.14 -20.66 -4.35
N GLN A 217 22.00 -21.21 -4.81
CA GLN A 217 21.96 -22.10 -5.98
C GLN A 217 22.49 -21.42 -7.23
N LEU A 218 21.95 -20.24 -7.58
CA LEU A 218 22.38 -19.51 -8.76
C LEU A 218 23.84 -19.03 -8.67
N SER A 219 24.31 -18.70 -7.46
CA SER A 219 25.71 -18.31 -7.24
C SER A 219 26.67 -19.48 -7.47
N ALA A 220 26.28 -20.69 -7.06
CA ALA A 220 27.06 -21.90 -7.27
C ALA A 220 27.09 -22.31 -8.76
N GLU A 221 25.97 -22.18 -9.48
CA GLU A 221 25.90 -22.43 -10.91
C GLU A 221 26.83 -21.50 -11.70
N LEU A 222 26.75 -20.20 -11.45
CA LEU A 222 27.62 -19.22 -12.10
C LEU A 222 29.11 -19.39 -11.78
N ALA A 223 29.43 -19.92 -10.59
CA ALA A 223 30.83 -20.21 -10.24
C ALA A 223 31.38 -21.40 -11.02
N ARG A 224 30.55 -22.39 -11.36
CA ARG A 224 30.95 -23.56 -12.15
C ARG A 224 31.13 -23.24 -13.65
N GLU A 225 30.37 -22.26 -14.15
CA GLU A 225 30.41 -21.85 -15.56
C GLU A 225 31.55 -20.90 -15.90
N ARG A 226 32.29 -20.38 -14.90
CA ARG A 226 33.49 -19.56 -15.15
C ARG A 226 34.61 -20.44 -15.67
N PRO A 227 35.17 -20.19 -16.87
CA PRO A 227 36.36 -20.88 -17.32
C PRO A 227 37.50 -20.57 -16.39
N GLN A 228 38.31 -21.61 -16.06
CA GLN A 228 39.58 -21.49 -15.33
C GLN A 228 40.60 -20.76 -16.19
#